data_e056efede321f9b2e41fa57177ecfbe0
#
_entry.id   e056efede321f9b2e41fa57177ecfbe0
#
_cell.length_a   1.000
_cell.length_b   1.000
_cell.length_c   1.000
_cell.angle_alpha   90.00
_cell.angle_beta   90.00
_cell.angle_gamma   90.00
#
_symmetry.space_group_name_H-M   'P 1'
#
loop_
_entity.id
_entity.type
_entity.pdbx_description
1 polymer ?
#
loop_
_entity_poly.entity_id
_entity_poly.type
_entity_poly.pdbx_seq_one_letter_code
_entity_poly.pdbx_strand_id
1 'polypeptide(L)'
;EDFEELRKDELEDFGEESYISRLMKTDYQRQLNAKLDSLMGNMVYGRRSSVEKSDLETLDLDRIGDFYKKLYGNPDGMTCVVCGDFDVEEMIRIAVPVFGQFVSTEPGRHGVSYFTLPEGRLVYTWPNSNETQSAFDYVLYGKYEPSLRNGLILKLMQNIIRGRLLSVLREENSLVYSPYISLFYNAVPDNVFYFDINASVDRRNTAVVHAYLDNIIRELQEKKVSVKELETLKQIFIVNKRNYLQNDATAGWKTYLVGQLKNGESLSDLDNYEEILSSITPA
;
A
#
# COMPACT_ATOMS: atom_id res chain seq x y z
N GLU A 1 26.81 -21.33 -9.63
CA GLU A 1 27.05 -20.05 -10.31
C GLU A 1 27.56 -19.06 -9.30
N ASP A 2 28.64 -18.37 -9.64
CA ASP A 2 29.40 -17.61 -8.66
C ASP A 2 28.65 -16.28 -8.38
N PHE A 3 28.47 -15.96 -7.11
CA PHE A 3 27.86 -14.70 -6.68
C PHE A 3 28.58 -13.47 -7.25
N GLU A 4 29.90 -13.55 -7.41
CA GLU A 4 30.69 -12.47 -7.98
C GLU A 4 30.41 -12.28 -9.49
N GLU A 5 30.14 -13.37 -10.21
CA GLU A 5 29.74 -13.32 -11.62
C GLU A 5 28.35 -12.69 -11.76
N LEU A 6 27.36 -13.16 -10.96
CA LEU A 6 26.03 -12.54 -10.92
C LEU A 6 26.08 -11.06 -10.56
N ARG A 7 26.88 -10.70 -9.56
CA ARG A 7 27.05 -9.30 -9.16
C ARG A 7 27.67 -8.46 -10.27
N LYS A 8 28.61 -9.02 -11.01
CA LYS A 8 29.25 -8.34 -12.15
C LYS A 8 28.26 -8.13 -13.28
N ASP A 9 27.49 -9.14 -13.63
CA ASP A 9 26.46 -9.07 -14.66
C ASP A 9 25.39 -8.04 -14.30
N GLU A 10 24.88 -8.05 -13.04
CA GLU A 10 23.96 -7.04 -12.53
C GLU A 10 24.54 -5.62 -12.54
N LEU A 11 25.84 -5.47 -12.29
CA LEU A 11 26.52 -4.18 -12.37
C LEU A 11 26.71 -3.68 -13.79
N GLU A 12 26.90 -4.58 -14.76
CA GLU A 12 26.95 -4.24 -16.18
C GLU A 12 25.56 -3.86 -16.67
N ASP A 13 24.55 -4.66 -16.37
CA ASP A 13 23.14 -4.43 -16.74
C ASP A 13 22.54 -3.23 -16.00
N PHE A 14 22.99 -2.93 -14.78
CA PHE A 14 22.48 -1.79 -13.99
C PHE A 14 22.63 -0.44 -14.71
N GLY A 15 23.64 -0.32 -15.59
CA GLY A 15 23.81 0.83 -16.46
C GLY A 15 22.69 0.95 -17.51
N GLU A 16 22.26 -0.19 -18.08
CA GLU A 16 21.21 -0.26 -19.11
C GLU A 16 19.81 -0.29 -18.48
N GLU A 17 19.62 -1.04 -17.41
CA GLU A 17 18.35 -1.09 -16.68
C GLU A 17 18.05 0.24 -15.97
N SER A 18 19.05 0.91 -15.45
CA SER A 18 18.93 2.29 -14.96
C SER A 18 18.51 3.24 -16.08
N TYR A 19 18.90 2.98 -17.32
CA TYR A 19 18.43 3.75 -18.48
C TYR A 19 16.96 3.46 -18.80
N ILE A 20 16.53 2.19 -18.79
CA ILE A 20 15.13 1.78 -18.98
C ILE A 20 14.27 2.23 -17.79
N SER A 21 14.74 2.08 -16.57
CA SER A 21 14.07 2.54 -15.36
C SER A 21 14.04 4.08 -15.27
N ARG A 22 15.04 4.78 -15.82
CA ARG A 22 15.03 6.25 -16.01
C ARG A 22 14.04 6.69 -17.08
N LEU A 23 13.85 5.89 -18.11
CA LEU A 23 12.81 6.12 -19.12
C LEU A 23 11.41 5.83 -18.59
N MET A 24 11.26 4.87 -17.66
CA MET A 24 9.98 4.50 -17.09
C MET A 24 9.60 5.31 -15.83
N LYS A 25 10.56 5.78 -15.04
CA LYS A 25 10.32 6.71 -13.93
C LYS A 25 10.64 8.12 -14.43
N THR A 26 9.60 8.91 -14.59
CA THR A 26 9.75 10.34 -14.89
C THR A 26 10.59 11.02 -13.80
N ASP A 27 11.31 12.09 -14.15
CA ASP A 27 12.01 12.92 -13.16
C ASP A 27 11.11 13.37 -12.04
N TYR A 28 9.83 13.58 -12.36
CA TYR A 28 8.79 13.89 -11.40
C TYR A 28 8.62 12.81 -10.33
N GLN A 29 8.48 11.54 -10.70
CA GLN A 29 8.30 10.44 -9.75
C GLN A 29 9.53 10.25 -8.84
N ARG A 30 10.73 10.46 -9.38
CA ARG A 30 11.95 10.43 -8.55
C ARG A 30 11.98 11.55 -7.53
N GLN A 31 11.62 12.77 -7.94
CA GLN A 31 11.56 13.94 -7.06
C GLN A 31 10.45 13.79 -6.02
N LEU A 32 9.28 13.28 -6.41
CA LEU A 32 8.18 12.99 -5.51
C LEU A 32 8.59 11.98 -4.43
N ASN A 33 9.14 10.84 -4.83
CA ASN A 33 9.58 9.81 -3.89
C ASN A 33 10.65 10.34 -2.93
N ALA A 34 11.66 11.03 -3.43
CA ALA A 34 12.69 11.66 -2.59
C ALA A 34 12.10 12.67 -1.62
N LYS A 35 11.05 13.39 -2.03
CA LYS A 35 10.38 14.36 -1.18
C LYS A 35 9.51 13.71 -0.13
N LEU A 36 8.75 12.68 -0.50
CA LEU A 36 7.96 11.88 0.44
C LEU A 36 8.87 11.21 1.49
N ASP A 37 9.96 10.60 1.06
CA ASP A 37 10.96 10.01 1.94
C ASP A 37 11.52 11.04 2.93
N SER A 38 11.83 12.25 2.46
CA SER A 38 12.32 13.36 3.31
C SER A 38 11.26 13.85 4.29
N LEU A 39 10.01 13.96 3.87
CA LEU A 39 8.92 14.49 4.69
C LEU A 39 8.46 13.49 5.76
N MET A 40 8.43 12.25 5.42
CA MET A 40 8.02 11.19 6.33
C MET A 40 9.09 10.89 7.38
N GLY A 41 10.19 11.63 7.37
CA GLY A 41 11.21 11.68 8.43
C GLY A 41 11.89 10.34 8.67
N ASN A 42 11.86 9.47 7.68
CA ASN A 42 11.88 8.10 8.03
C ASN A 42 13.06 7.37 7.48
N MET A 43 14.04 7.26 8.33
CA MET A 43 15.27 6.56 8.01
C MET A 43 15.11 5.04 7.86
N VAL A 44 14.01 4.45 8.27
CA VAL A 44 13.78 3.01 8.14
C VAL A 44 13.03 2.70 6.85
N TYR A 45 12.02 3.48 6.53
CA TYR A 45 11.35 3.45 5.23
C TYR A 45 11.98 4.44 4.26
N GLY A 46 12.66 5.47 4.73
CA GLY A 46 13.41 6.45 3.98
C GLY A 46 14.78 5.97 3.51
N ARG A 47 15.06 4.69 3.65
CA ARG A 47 16.04 4.09 2.77
C ARG A 47 15.50 4.22 1.36
N ARG A 48 16.32 4.79 0.49
CA ARG A 48 16.01 4.96 -0.91
C ARG A 48 15.19 3.79 -1.44
N SER A 49 14.07 4.08 -2.02
CA SER A 49 13.22 3.06 -2.66
C SER A 49 13.85 2.48 -3.93
N SER A 50 14.98 3.05 -4.36
CA SER A 50 15.77 2.60 -5.50
C SER A 50 17.16 2.16 -5.06
N VAL A 51 17.58 1.02 -5.56
CA VAL A 51 18.97 0.53 -5.46
C VAL A 51 19.84 1.42 -6.32
N GLU A 52 20.99 1.86 -5.79
CA GLU A 52 22.02 2.57 -6.57
C GLU A 52 23.18 1.62 -6.88
N LYS A 53 23.96 1.97 -7.90
CA LYS A 53 25.14 1.18 -8.30
C LYS A 53 26.09 0.94 -7.14
N SER A 54 26.30 1.95 -6.29
CA SER A 54 27.11 1.86 -5.07
C SER A 54 26.61 0.82 -4.06
N ASP A 55 25.30 0.54 -4.03
CA ASP A 55 24.74 -0.48 -3.17
C ASP A 55 25.15 -1.88 -3.65
N LEU A 56 25.13 -2.10 -4.97
CA LEU A 56 25.57 -3.35 -5.57
C LEU A 56 27.08 -3.57 -5.41
N GLU A 57 27.88 -2.51 -5.54
CA GLU A 57 29.33 -2.57 -5.36
C GLU A 57 29.74 -2.96 -3.92
N THR A 58 28.88 -2.67 -2.96
CA THR A 58 29.12 -2.96 -1.53
C THR A 58 28.42 -4.21 -1.02
N LEU A 59 27.76 -4.98 -1.88
CA LEU A 59 27.15 -6.24 -1.49
C LEU A 59 28.20 -7.25 -1.04
N ASP A 60 27.89 -7.91 0.07
CA ASP A 60 28.72 -8.94 0.69
C ASP A 60 27.84 -10.16 0.97
N LEU A 61 28.20 -11.30 0.38
CA LEU A 61 27.41 -12.53 0.45
C LEU A 61 27.31 -13.07 1.87
N ASP A 62 28.38 -13.00 2.65
CA ASP A 62 28.37 -13.47 4.03
C ASP A 62 27.45 -12.63 4.90
N ARG A 63 27.48 -11.31 4.73
CA ARG A 63 26.56 -10.41 5.42
C ARG A 63 25.11 -10.64 5.03
N ILE A 64 24.84 -10.91 3.75
CA ILE A 64 23.50 -11.27 3.27
C ILE A 64 23.06 -12.58 3.92
N GLY A 65 23.92 -13.59 3.93
CA GLY A 65 23.67 -14.87 4.55
C GLY A 65 23.40 -14.77 6.06
N ASP A 66 24.19 -13.99 6.76
CA ASP A 66 24.01 -13.74 8.19
C ASP A 66 22.71 -12.97 8.48
N PHE A 67 22.40 -11.97 7.66
CA PHE A 67 21.14 -11.24 7.76
C PHE A 67 19.94 -12.16 7.51
N TYR A 68 20.01 -13.00 6.47
CA TYR A 68 18.97 -13.97 6.16
C TYR A 68 18.74 -14.95 7.32
N LYS A 69 19.84 -15.55 7.85
CA LYS A 69 19.76 -16.44 9.01
C LYS A 69 19.18 -15.75 10.24
N LYS A 70 19.58 -14.50 10.48
CA LYS A 70 19.06 -13.69 11.59
C LYS A 70 17.60 -13.32 11.44
N LEU A 71 17.12 -13.13 10.19
CA LEU A 71 15.73 -12.76 9.90
C LEU A 71 14.79 -13.97 9.94
N TYR A 72 15.21 -15.06 9.31
CA TYR A 72 14.36 -16.24 9.12
C TYR A 72 14.75 -17.46 9.99
N GLY A 73 15.89 -17.43 10.63
CA GLY A 73 16.35 -18.52 11.50
C GLY A 73 15.68 -18.54 12.88
N ASN A 74 15.03 -17.46 13.28
CA ASN A 74 14.28 -17.40 14.53
C ASN A 74 12.79 -17.42 14.25
N PRO A 75 12.02 -18.45 14.70
CA PRO A 75 10.60 -18.60 14.43
C PRO A 75 9.71 -17.73 15.32
N ASP A 76 10.27 -17.04 16.32
CA ASP A 76 9.49 -16.24 17.24
C ASP A 76 8.72 -15.12 16.51
N GLY A 77 7.43 -15.06 16.71
CA GLY A 77 6.53 -14.13 15.99
C GLY A 77 6.18 -14.52 14.56
N MET A 78 6.69 -15.67 14.04
CA MET A 78 6.28 -16.15 12.73
C MET A 78 4.89 -16.76 12.78
N THR A 79 4.07 -16.44 11.78
CA THR A 79 2.75 -17.04 11.55
C THR A 79 2.73 -17.69 10.18
N CYS A 80 2.39 -18.97 10.13
CA CYS A 80 2.20 -19.71 8.89
C CYS A 80 0.70 -19.86 8.61
N VAL A 81 0.27 -19.44 7.42
CA VAL A 81 -1.12 -19.60 6.96
C VAL A 81 -1.14 -20.62 5.83
N VAL A 82 -1.87 -21.71 6.03
CA VAL A 82 -2.05 -22.77 5.04
C VAL A 82 -3.52 -22.77 4.62
N CYS A 83 -3.77 -22.66 3.33
CA CYS A 83 -5.10 -22.70 2.75
C CYS A 83 -5.13 -23.72 1.61
N GLY A 84 -6.15 -24.58 1.59
CA GLY A 84 -6.31 -25.61 0.56
C GLY A 84 -7.34 -26.65 0.96
N ASP A 85 -7.47 -27.66 0.14
CA ASP A 85 -8.28 -28.87 0.42
C ASP A 85 -7.36 -29.94 1.01
N PHE A 86 -7.36 -30.08 2.34
CA PHE A 86 -6.53 -31.04 3.06
C PHE A 86 -7.18 -31.44 4.38
N ASP A 87 -6.81 -32.62 4.87
CA ASP A 87 -7.14 -33.03 6.22
C ASP A 87 -6.29 -32.27 7.25
N VAL A 88 -6.95 -31.62 8.21
CA VAL A 88 -6.28 -30.76 9.20
C VAL A 88 -5.33 -31.54 10.11
N GLU A 89 -5.72 -32.75 10.54
CA GLU A 89 -4.92 -33.59 11.45
C GLU A 89 -3.67 -34.10 10.69
N GLU A 90 -3.83 -34.48 9.43
CA GLU A 90 -2.72 -34.89 8.61
C GLU A 90 -1.76 -33.71 8.34
N MET A 91 -2.29 -32.52 8.06
CA MET A 91 -1.46 -31.32 7.87
C MET A 91 -0.66 -30.99 9.15
N ILE A 92 -1.29 -31.04 10.31
CA ILE A 92 -0.60 -30.85 11.60
C ILE A 92 0.49 -31.90 11.79
N ARG A 93 0.21 -33.17 11.48
CA ARG A 93 1.17 -34.27 11.58
C ARG A 93 2.42 -34.05 10.70
N ILE A 94 2.24 -33.43 9.54
CA ILE A 94 3.34 -33.08 8.62
C ILE A 94 4.06 -31.81 9.07
N ALA A 95 3.31 -30.80 9.50
CA ALA A 95 3.84 -29.48 9.82
C ALA A 95 4.64 -29.47 11.12
N VAL A 96 4.16 -30.16 12.17
CA VAL A 96 4.81 -30.17 13.51
C VAL A 96 6.28 -30.64 13.46
N PRO A 97 6.64 -31.75 12.78
CA PRO A 97 8.05 -32.16 12.70
C PRO A 97 8.93 -31.17 11.95
N VAL A 98 8.37 -30.43 11.00
CA VAL A 98 9.11 -29.44 10.20
C VAL A 98 9.31 -28.15 10.99
N PHE A 99 8.21 -27.56 11.47
CA PHE A 99 8.27 -26.30 12.20
C PHE A 99 8.78 -26.44 13.63
N GLY A 100 8.59 -27.60 14.27
CA GLY A 100 9.10 -27.90 15.60
C GLY A 100 10.63 -28.03 15.69
N GLN A 101 11.33 -28.07 14.56
CA GLN A 101 12.79 -28.05 14.51
C GLN A 101 13.37 -26.62 14.69
N PHE A 102 12.56 -25.61 14.46
CA PHE A 102 12.98 -24.23 14.66
C PHE A 102 13.01 -23.94 16.17
N VAL A 103 14.14 -23.47 16.63
CA VAL A 103 14.33 -23.11 18.03
C VAL A 103 14.31 -21.60 18.14
N SER A 104 13.39 -21.06 18.93
CA SER A 104 13.40 -19.65 19.27
C SER A 104 14.60 -19.36 20.17
N THR A 105 15.51 -18.53 19.71
CA THR A 105 16.73 -18.18 20.43
C THR A 105 16.69 -16.76 21.02
N GLU A 106 15.82 -15.91 20.49
CA GLU A 106 15.65 -14.51 20.91
C GLU A 106 14.19 -14.12 20.80
N PRO A 107 13.72 -13.12 21.58
CA PRO A 107 12.39 -12.55 21.37
C PRO A 107 12.22 -12.07 19.94
N GLY A 108 11.03 -12.28 19.38
CA GLY A 108 10.68 -11.80 18.04
C GLY A 108 10.92 -10.31 17.92
N ARG A 109 11.33 -9.89 16.73
CA ARG A 109 11.58 -8.50 16.47
C ARG A 109 10.26 -7.76 16.30
N HIS A 110 10.05 -6.76 17.12
CA HIS A 110 8.96 -5.82 16.93
C HIS A 110 9.41 -4.70 15.99
N GLY A 111 8.58 -4.35 15.03
CA GLY A 111 8.82 -3.17 14.19
C GLY A 111 8.92 -1.93 15.06
N VAL A 112 9.96 -1.15 14.89
CA VAL A 112 10.10 0.16 15.55
C VAL A 112 9.58 1.22 14.60
N SER A 113 8.62 2.03 15.08
CA SER A 113 8.13 3.16 14.32
C SER A 113 9.16 4.28 14.33
N TYR A 114 9.48 4.73 13.13
CA TYR A 114 10.25 5.96 12.92
C TYR A 114 9.46 6.93 12.04
N PHE A 115 8.19 6.62 11.80
CA PHE A 115 7.35 7.35 10.87
C PHE A 115 6.79 8.60 11.52
N THR A 116 7.05 9.74 10.93
CA THR A 116 6.47 11.02 11.34
C THR A 116 5.57 11.53 10.23
N LEU A 117 4.29 11.71 10.54
CA LEU A 117 3.38 12.37 9.61
C LEU A 117 3.70 13.87 9.61
N PRO A 118 3.87 14.47 8.42
CA PRO A 118 4.01 15.93 8.33
C PRO A 118 2.74 16.61 8.85
N GLU A 119 2.89 17.81 9.42
CA GLU A 119 1.75 18.60 9.87
C GLU A 119 1.31 19.61 8.81
N GLY A 120 0.02 19.84 8.73
CA GLY A 120 -0.57 20.86 7.87
C GLY A 120 -0.55 20.52 6.38
N ARG A 121 -0.82 21.56 5.58
CA ARG A 121 -0.83 21.44 4.11
C ARG A 121 0.55 21.79 3.56
N LEU A 122 1.14 20.88 2.83
CA LEU A 122 2.42 21.06 2.15
C LEU A 122 2.19 21.07 0.64
N VAL A 123 2.81 22.03 -0.05
CA VAL A 123 2.73 22.15 -1.51
C VAL A 123 4.14 22.23 -2.09
N TYR A 124 4.44 21.34 -3.00
CA TYR A 124 5.70 21.34 -3.72
C TYR A 124 5.45 21.39 -5.21
N THR A 125 6.25 22.16 -5.91
CA THR A 125 6.19 22.31 -7.37
C THR A 125 7.57 22.12 -7.95
N TRP A 126 7.68 21.21 -8.93
CA TRP A 126 8.88 21.00 -9.72
C TRP A 126 8.61 21.47 -11.14
N PRO A 127 9.34 22.48 -11.63
CA PRO A 127 9.17 22.94 -13.00
C PRO A 127 9.69 21.88 -13.98
N ASN A 128 8.87 21.56 -14.97
CA ASN A 128 9.28 20.81 -16.14
C ASN A 128 9.13 21.71 -17.37
N SER A 129 10.24 21.98 -18.06
CA SER A 129 10.28 23.00 -19.11
C SER A 129 9.77 22.53 -20.48
N ASN A 130 9.63 21.23 -20.70
CA ASN A 130 9.46 20.68 -22.04
C ASN A 130 8.09 20.05 -22.33
N GLU A 131 7.16 20.04 -21.40
CA GLU A 131 5.89 19.34 -21.57
C GLU A 131 4.68 20.26 -21.45
N THR A 132 3.68 19.99 -22.26
CA THR A 132 2.37 20.66 -22.23
C THR A 132 1.49 20.15 -21.09
N GLN A 133 1.87 19.00 -20.51
CA GLN A 133 1.16 18.36 -19.41
C GLN A 133 1.92 18.52 -18.09
N SER A 134 1.16 18.58 -17.02
CA SER A 134 1.63 18.48 -15.64
C SER A 134 1.12 17.18 -15.03
N ALA A 135 1.95 16.49 -14.27
CA ALA A 135 1.52 15.46 -13.37
C ALA A 135 1.35 16.04 -11.96
N PHE A 136 0.41 15.54 -11.21
CA PHE A 136 0.26 15.88 -9.80
C PHE A 136 -0.05 14.64 -8.97
N ASP A 137 0.35 14.71 -7.71
CA ASP A 137 -0.05 13.79 -6.66
C ASP A 137 -0.61 14.61 -5.51
N TYR A 138 -1.82 14.26 -5.08
CA TYR A 138 -2.51 14.88 -3.97
C TYR A 138 -2.68 13.81 -2.88
N VAL A 139 -1.88 13.94 -1.82
CA VAL A 139 -1.78 12.91 -0.78
C VAL A 139 -2.54 13.34 0.47
N LEU A 140 -3.51 12.53 0.87
CA LEU A 140 -4.22 12.65 2.15
C LEU A 140 -3.72 11.55 3.07
N TYR A 141 -3.33 11.88 4.28
CA TYR A 141 -2.77 10.93 5.22
C TYR A 141 -3.24 11.18 6.65
N GLY A 142 -3.17 10.13 7.45
CA GLY A 142 -3.52 10.21 8.86
C GLY A 142 -3.24 8.91 9.61
N LYS A 143 -3.58 8.92 10.90
CA LYS A 143 -3.62 7.73 11.73
C LYS A 143 -5.02 7.13 11.75
N TYR A 144 -5.13 5.83 12.00
CA TYR A 144 -6.39 5.14 12.17
C TYR A 144 -6.26 4.06 13.25
N GLU A 145 -7.36 3.65 13.85
CA GLU A 145 -7.41 2.51 14.76
C GLU A 145 -7.53 1.22 13.93
N PRO A 146 -6.54 0.31 13.99
CA PRO A 146 -6.58 -0.93 13.23
C PRO A 146 -7.78 -1.79 13.61
N SER A 147 -8.63 -2.05 12.63
CA SER A 147 -9.76 -2.98 12.72
C SER A 147 -10.32 -3.24 11.33
N LEU A 148 -10.96 -4.38 11.13
CA LEU A 148 -11.66 -4.67 9.88
C LEU A 148 -12.66 -3.57 9.53
N ARG A 149 -13.41 -3.08 10.53
CA ARG A 149 -14.39 -1.99 10.34
C ARG A 149 -13.73 -0.72 9.78
N ASN A 150 -12.62 -0.28 10.37
CA ASN A 150 -11.94 0.93 9.93
C ASN A 150 -11.23 0.73 8.59
N GLY A 151 -10.68 -0.45 8.32
CA GLY A 151 -10.17 -0.81 6.98
C GLY A 151 -11.27 -0.76 5.91
N LEU A 152 -12.48 -1.22 6.23
CA LEU A 152 -13.64 -1.12 5.32
C LEU A 152 -14.08 0.33 5.12
N ILE A 153 -14.05 1.16 6.17
CA ILE A 153 -14.35 2.60 6.05
C ILE A 153 -13.35 3.25 5.09
N LEU A 154 -12.05 3.00 5.24
CA LEU A 154 -11.03 3.55 4.33
C LEU A 154 -11.26 3.13 2.88
N LYS A 155 -11.60 1.87 2.63
CA LYS A 155 -11.93 1.37 1.29
C LYS A 155 -13.21 1.99 0.72
N LEU A 156 -14.23 2.19 1.55
CA LEU A 156 -15.45 2.91 1.15
C LEU A 156 -15.14 4.37 0.80
N MET A 157 -14.33 5.06 1.63
CA MET A 157 -13.87 6.42 1.35
C MET A 157 -13.12 6.52 0.03
N GLN A 158 -12.20 5.58 -0.25
CA GLN A 158 -11.50 5.51 -1.54
C GLN A 158 -12.48 5.46 -2.71
N ASN A 159 -13.51 4.61 -2.64
CA ASN A 159 -14.49 4.48 -3.71
C ASN A 159 -15.37 5.72 -3.86
N ILE A 160 -15.74 6.36 -2.76
CA ILE A 160 -16.50 7.62 -2.78
C ILE A 160 -15.68 8.74 -3.42
N ILE A 161 -14.42 8.91 -2.98
CA ILE A 161 -13.51 9.92 -3.57
C ILE A 161 -13.33 9.63 -5.06
N ARG A 162 -13.08 8.39 -5.44
CA ARG A 162 -12.96 7.98 -6.85
C ARG A 162 -14.18 8.38 -7.67
N GLY A 163 -15.38 8.14 -7.14
CA GLY A 163 -16.63 8.55 -7.79
C GLY A 163 -16.70 10.06 -8.02
N ARG A 164 -16.34 10.87 -7.02
CA ARG A 164 -16.30 12.34 -7.15
C ARG A 164 -15.24 12.80 -8.15
N LEU A 165 -14.06 12.19 -8.14
CA LEU A 165 -12.99 12.51 -9.09
C LEU A 165 -13.43 12.26 -10.54
N LEU A 166 -14.05 11.11 -10.80
CA LEU A 166 -14.54 10.76 -12.13
C LEU A 166 -15.65 11.72 -12.58
N SER A 167 -16.65 11.95 -11.73
CA SER A 167 -17.75 12.86 -12.06
C SER A 167 -17.24 14.29 -12.33
N VAL A 168 -16.53 14.87 -11.37
CA VAL A 168 -16.16 16.29 -11.44
C VAL A 168 -15.03 16.56 -12.43
N LEU A 169 -13.95 15.79 -12.39
CA LEU A 169 -12.77 16.11 -13.18
C LEU A 169 -12.85 15.59 -14.62
N ARG A 170 -13.50 14.45 -14.82
CA ARG A 170 -13.57 13.81 -16.13
C ARG A 170 -14.89 14.11 -16.86
N GLU A 171 -16.03 13.76 -16.25
CA GLU A 171 -17.32 13.77 -16.95
C GLU A 171 -17.88 15.18 -17.11
N GLU A 172 -17.86 15.99 -16.05
CA GLU A 172 -18.44 17.33 -16.05
C GLU A 172 -17.51 18.38 -16.69
N ASN A 173 -16.22 18.30 -16.42
CA ASN A 173 -15.27 19.33 -16.79
C ASN A 173 -14.20 18.92 -17.82
N SER A 174 -14.09 17.63 -18.14
CA SER A 174 -13.11 17.10 -19.11
C SER A 174 -11.65 17.56 -18.86
N LEU A 175 -11.28 17.76 -17.60
CA LEU A 175 -9.98 18.30 -17.20
C LEU A 175 -8.92 17.21 -17.12
N VAL A 176 -9.34 15.97 -16.81
CA VAL A 176 -8.45 14.83 -16.59
C VAL A 176 -9.02 13.62 -17.30
N TYR A 177 -8.19 12.89 -18.01
CA TYR A 177 -8.63 11.69 -18.73
C TYR A 177 -8.89 10.51 -17.79
N SER A 178 -7.95 10.23 -16.89
CA SER A 178 -8.01 9.07 -16.00
C SER A 178 -7.44 9.41 -14.62
N PRO A 179 -8.25 10.04 -13.73
CA PRO A 179 -7.82 10.26 -12.36
C PRO A 179 -7.74 8.92 -11.64
N TYR A 180 -6.66 8.72 -10.90
CA TYR A 180 -6.41 7.52 -10.15
C TYR A 180 -6.35 7.84 -8.66
N ILE A 181 -6.85 6.95 -7.82
CA ILE A 181 -6.69 7.01 -6.38
C ILE A 181 -6.26 5.64 -5.85
N SER A 182 -5.15 5.62 -5.16
CA SER A 182 -4.70 4.48 -4.38
C SER A 182 -4.97 4.69 -2.90
N LEU A 183 -5.11 3.59 -2.17
CA LEU A 183 -5.19 3.57 -0.72
C LEU A 183 -4.10 2.63 -0.20
N PHE A 184 -3.29 3.18 0.67
CA PHE A 184 -2.40 2.40 1.52
C PHE A 184 -2.83 2.57 2.98
N TYR A 185 -2.86 1.48 3.73
CA TYR A 185 -3.00 1.52 5.18
C TYR A 185 -2.28 0.34 5.80
N ASN A 186 -1.70 0.55 6.97
CA ASN A 186 -0.89 -0.43 7.67
C ASN A 186 -0.99 -0.23 9.18
N ALA A 187 -1.18 -1.33 9.91
CA ALA A 187 -1.24 -1.29 11.37
C ALA A 187 0.15 -1.38 12.02
N VAL A 188 1.12 -2.01 11.33
CA VAL A 188 2.44 -2.30 11.85
C VAL A 188 3.51 -1.82 10.87
N PRO A 189 4.54 -1.10 11.33
CA PRO A 189 4.80 -0.67 12.71
C PRO A 189 3.99 0.57 13.12
N ASP A 190 3.33 1.23 12.19
CA ASP A 190 2.55 2.43 12.40
C ASP A 190 1.13 2.27 11.88
N ASN A 191 0.15 2.66 12.67
CA ASN A 191 -1.25 2.65 12.29
C ASN A 191 -1.58 3.89 11.45
N VAL A 192 -1.07 3.91 10.24
CA VAL A 192 -1.21 5.02 9.30
C VAL A 192 -1.97 4.60 8.05
N PHE A 193 -2.61 5.57 7.42
CA PHE A 193 -3.16 5.44 6.08
C PHE A 193 -2.77 6.65 5.22
N TYR A 194 -2.75 6.45 3.91
CA TYR A 194 -2.76 7.53 2.95
C TYR A 194 -3.56 7.16 1.70
N PHE A 195 -4.23 8.18 1.17
CA PHE A 195 -4.78 8.16 -0.17
C PHE A 195 -3.85 8.97 -1.06
N ASP A 196 -3.48 8.42 -2.18
CA ASP A 196 -2.72 9.09 -3.21
C ASP A 196 -3.60 9.26 -4.45
N ILE A 197 -3.94 10.50 -4.77
CA ILE A 197 -4.74 10.88 -5.93
C ILE A 197 -3.78 11.46 -6.95
N ASN A 198 -3.68 10.82 -8.10
CA ASN A 198 -2.78 11.27 -9.14
C ASN A 198 -3.46 11.32 -10.51
N ALA A 199 -2.99 12.21 -11.35
CA ALA A 199 -3.38 12.31 -12.74
C ALA A 199 -2.40 13.19 -13.54
N SER A 200 -2.49 13.06 -14.86
CA SER A 200 -1.92 14.02 -15.80
C SER A 200 -2.98 15.02 -16.22
N VAL A 201 -2.62 16.28 -16.29
CA VAL A 201 -3.51 17.41 -16.61
C VAL A 201 -2.80 18.38 -17.56
N ASP A 202 -3.55 19.03 -18.44
CA ASP A 202 -3.00 20.17 -19.21
C ASP A 202 -2.44 21.21 -18.23
N ARG A 203 -1.22 21.66 -18.47
CA ARG A 203 -0.50 22.59 -17.59
C ARG A 203 -1.31 23.85 -17.26
N ARG A 204 -2.15 24.32 -18.20
CA ARG A 204 -3.01 25.49 -18.05
C ARG A 204 -4.12 25.27 -17.02
N ASN A 205 -4.51 24.01 -16.82
CA ASN A 205 -5.63 23.61 -15.96
C ASN A 205 -5.18 23.15 -14.56
N THR A 206 -3.88 23.11 -14.27
CA THR A 206 -3.35 22.59 -12.98
C THR A 206 -4.00 23.28 -11.79
N ALA A 207 -4.06 24.61 -11.77
CA ALA A 207 -4.66 25.37 -10.68
C ALA A 207 -6.16 25.09 -10.51
N VAL A 208 -6.88 24.89 -11.63
CA VAL A 208 -8.31 24.59 -11.64
C VAL A 208 -8.55 23.19 -11.06
N VAL A 209 -7.76 22.21 -11.47
CA VAL A 209 -7.85 20.84 -10.93
C VAL A 209 -7.57 20.82 -9.44
N HIS A 210 -6.55 21.52 -8.96
CA HIS A 210 -6.28 21.64 -7.53
C HIS A 210 -7.46 22.25 -6.76
N ALA A 211 -8.09 23.29 -7.30
CA ALA A 211 -9.27 23.87 -6.67
C ALA A 211 -10.46 22.91 -6.58
N TYR A 212 -10.66 22.10 -7.63
CA TYR A 212 -11.69 21.05 -7.59
C TYR A 212 -11.36 19.95 -6.57
N LEU A 213 -10.11 19.51 -6.48
CA LEU A 213 -9.67 18.53 -5.48
C LEU A 213 -9.94 19.05 -4.07
N ASP A 214 -9.49 20.28 -3.77
CA ASP A 214 -9.75 20.92 -2.48
C ASP A 214 -11.24 21.00 -2.17
N ASN A 215 -12.06 21.32 -3.18
CA ASN A 215 -13.51 21.38 -3.00
C ASN A 215 -14.14 20.01 -2.74
N ILE A 216 -13.75 18.98 -3.49
CA ILE A 216 -14.22 17.60 -3.29
C ILE A 216 -13.93 17.15 -1.86
N ILE A 217 -12.70 17.34 -1.39
CA ILE A 217 -12.30 16.93 -0.04
C ILE A 217 -13.05 17.72 1.02
N ARG A 218 -13.16 19.05 0.86
CA ARG A 218 -13.94 19.90 1.78
C ARG A 218 -15.41 19.49 1.83
N GLU A 219 -16.04 19.23 0.69
CA GLU A 219 -17.43 18.78 0.66
C GLU A 219 -17.63 17.44 1.38
N LEU A 220 -16.70 16.51 1.24
CA LEU A 220 -16.76 15.23 1.94
C LEU A 220 -16.54 15.38 3.45
N GLN A 221 -15.80 16.39 3.88
CA GLN A 221 -15.62 16.72 5.31
C GLN A 221 -16.86 17.43 5.91
N GLU A 222 -17.51 18.27 5.14
CA GLU A 222 -18.65 19.09 5.61
C GLU A 222 -20.01 18.40 5.46
N LYS A 223 -20.15 17.54 4.46
CA LYS A 223 -21.42 16.91 4.10
C LYS A 223 -21.34 15.40 4.23
N LYS A 224 -22.32 14.83 4.88
CA LYS A 224 -22.46 13.38 4.94
C LYS A 224 -22.71 12.79 3.55
N VAL A 225 -22.12 11.63 3.30
CA VAL A 225 -22.43 10.82 2.13
C VAL A 225 -23.90 10.38 2.17
N SER A 226 -24.55 10.29 1.03
CA SER A 226 -25.96 9.85 1.01
C SER A 226 -26.08 8.38 1.43
N VAL A 227 -27.11 8.03 2.17
CA VAL A 227 -27.40 6.65 2.58
C VAL A 227 -27.45 5.74 1.35
N LYS A 228 -28.10 6.18 0.26
CA LYS A 228 -28.24 5.40 -0.97
C LYS A 228 -26.86 5.08 -1.60
N GLU A 229 -25.96 6.06 -1.66
CA GLU A 229 -24.62 5.88 -2.21
C GLU A 229 -23.82 4.88 -1.36
N LEU A 230 -23.84 5.04 -0.05
CA LEU A 230 -23.16 4.15 0.86
C LEU A 230 -23.70 2.71 0.77
N GLU A 231 -25.00 2.52 0.79
CA GLU A 231 -25.61 1.19 0.67
C GLU A 231 -25.29 0.52 -0.68
N THR A 232 -25.25 1.28 -1.76
CA THR A 232 -24.83 0.76 -3.07
C THR A 232 -23.38 0.23 -3.02
N LEU A 233 -22.47 0.99 -2.42
CA LEU A 233 -21.06 0.57 -2.28
C LEU A 233 -20.92 -0.66 -1.37
N LYS A 234 -21.66 -0.72 -0.27
CA LYS A 234 -21.67 -1.91 0.61
C LYS A 234 -22.09 -3.17 -0.16
N GLN A 235 -23.14 -3.08 -0.96
CA GLN A 235 -23.58 -4.23 -1.79
C GLN A 235 -22.50 -4.65 -2.78
N ILE A 236 -21.80 -3.70 -3.41
CA ILE A 236 -20.68 -4.00 -4.30
C ILE A 236 -19.57 -4.74 -3.52
N PHE A 237 -19.25 -4.34 -2.29
CA PHE A 237 -18.22 -4.98 -1.47
C PHE A 237 -18.60 -6.42 -1.09
N ILE A 238 -19.87 -6.65 -0.73
CA ILE A 238 -20.38 -7.99 -0.42
C ILE A 238 -20.27 -8.91 -1.66
N VAL A 239 -20.74 -8.42 -2.81
CA VAL A 239 -20.70 -9.18 -4.05
C VAL A 239 -19.26 -9.46 -4.47
N ASN A 240 -18.37 -8.47 -4.40
CA ASN A 240 -16.96 -8.64 -4.76
C ASN A 240 -16.26 -9.65 -3.86
N LYS A 241 -16.47 -9.58 -2.52
CA LYS A 241 -15.92 -10.57 -1.59
C LYS A 241 -16.42 -11.98 -1.94
N ARG A 242 -17.73 -12.11 -2.16
CA ARG A 242 -18.34 -13.41 -2.49
C ARG A 242 -17.79 -13.98 -3.79
N ASN A 243 -17.74 -13.18 -4.84
CA ASN A 243 -17.18 -13.59 -6.14
C ASN A 243 -15.70 -13.96 -6.03
N TYR A 244 -14.91 -13.21 -5.27
CA TYR A 244 -13.49 -13.50 -5.08
C TYR A 244 -13.29 -14.85 -4.37
N LEU A 245 -14.07 -15.12 -3.32
CA LEU A 245 -14.01 -16.39 -2.60
C LEU A 245 -14.56 -17.57 -3.42
N GLN A 246 -15.50 -17.32 -4.36
CA GLN A 246 -16.03 -18.37 -5.23
C GLN A 246 -15.10 -18.71 -6.40
N ASN A 247 -14.44 -17.70 -6.98
CA ASN A 247 -13.58 -17.89 -8.15
C ASN A 247 -12.21 -18.48 -7.79
N ASP A 248 -11.66 -18.11 -6.65
CA ASP A 248 -10.41 -18.65 -6.12
C ASP A 248 -10.47 -18.69 -4.59
N ALA A 249 -11.10 -19.71 -4.06
CA ALA A 249 -11.28 -19.87 -2.62
C ALA A 249 -9.93 -19.90 -1.89
N THR A 250 -8.93 -20.58 -2.40
CA THR A 250 -7.61 -20.72 -1.76
C THR A 250 -6.89 -19.39 -1.69
N ALA A 251 -6.76 -18.67 -2.80
CA ALA A 251 -6.11 -17.36 -2.82
C ALA A 251 -6.94 -16.32 -2.06
N GLY A 252 -8.27 -16.39 -2.17
CA GLY A 252 -9.20 -15.52 -1.46
C GLY A 252 -9.06 -15.62 0.04
N TRP A 253 -9.17 -16.81 0.59
CA TRP A 253 -9.01 -17.04 2.02
C TRP A 253 -7.61 -16.70 2.51
N LYS A 254 -6.56 -17.11 1.80
CA LYS A 254 -5.19 -16.73 2.14
C LYS A 254 -5.04 -15.21 2.24
N THR A 255 -5.56 -14.46 1.28
CA THR A 255 -5.46 -13.00 1.26
C THR A 255 -6.18 -12.37 2.46
N TYR A 256 -7.38 -12.82 2.78
CA TYR A 256 -8.13 -12.29 3.93
C TYR A 256 -7.45 -12.64 5.25
N LEU A 257 -7.06 -13.91 5.46
CA LEU A 257 -6.41 -14.34 6.69
C LEU A 257 -5.07 -13.64 6.94
N VAL A 258 -4.21 -13.57 5.90
CA VAL A 258 -2.93 -12.86 5.99
C VAL A 258 -3.15 -11.36 6.25
N GLY A 259 -4.16 -10.76 5.61
CA GLY A 259 -4.51 -9.36 5.84
C GLY A 259 -4.89 -9.08 7.29
N GLN A 260 -5.78 -9.89 7.87
CA GLN A 260 -6.18 -9.78 9.28
C GLN A 260 -5.00 -9.94 10.24
N LEU A 261 -4.20 -10.99 10.04
CA LEU A 261 -3.04 -11.26 10.88
C LEU A 261 -1.99 -10.14 10.78
N LYS A 262 -1.73 -9.65 9.57
CA LYS A 262 -0.79 -8.54 9.34
C LYS A 262 -1.23 -7.25 10.02
N ASN A 263 -2.53 -7.00 10.06
CA ASN A 263 -3.09 -5.82 10.69
C ASN A 263 -3.36 -5.99 12.19
N GLY A 264 -3.08 -7.16 12.75
CA GLY A 264 -3.40 -7.47 14.15
C GLY A 264 -4.91 -7.50 14.43
N GLU A 265 -5.71 -7.78 13.39
CA GLU A 265 -7.17 -7.83 13.47
C GLU A 265 -7.66 -9.22 13.88
N SER A 266 -8.85 -9.30 14.46
CA SER A 266 -9.43 -10.59 14.85
C SER A 266 -9.85 -11.42 13.63
N LEU A 267 -9.48 -12.70 13.61
CA LEU A 267 -9.92 -13.60 12.55
C LEU A 267 -11.45 -13.83 12.57
N SER A 268 -12.07 -13.73 13.74
CA SER A 268 -13.54 -13.84 13.88
C SER A 268 -14.30 -12.70 13.18
N ASP A 269 -13.67 -11.58 12.93
CA ASP A 269 -14.29 -10.47 12.20
C ASP A 269 -14.56 -10.82 10.73
N LEU A 270 -13.85 -11.82 10.18
CA LEU A 270 -14.12 -12.31 8.83
C LEU A 270 -15.47 -13.01 8.70
N ASP A 271 -15.90 -13.70 9.75
CA ASP A 271 -17.23 -14.35 9.82
C ASP A 271 -18.33 -13.29 9.91
N ASN A 272 -18.04 -12.18 10.59
CA ASN A 272 -18.97 -11.07 10.83
C ASN A 272 -18.82 -9.95 9.77
N TYR A 273 -18.13 -10.20 8.66
CA TYR A 273 -17.81 -9.19 7.66
C TYR A 273 -19.03 -8.40 7.15
N GLU A 274 -20.13 -9.09 6.81
CA GLU A 274 -21.34 -8.44 6.29
C GLU A 274 -22.06 -7.63 7.36
N GLU A 275 -22.05 -8.11 8.62
CA GLU A 275 -22.61 -7.38 9.77
C GLU A 275 -21.79 -6.12 10.06
N ILE A 276 -20.45 -6.25 10.13
CA ILE A 276 -19.54 -5.13 10.36
C ILE A 276 -19.73 -4.07 9.24
N LEU A 277 -19.74 -4.51 7.97
CA LEU A 277 -19.95 -3.61 6.85
C LEU A 277 -21.30 -2.91 6.92
N SER A 278 -22.38 -3.64 7.27
CA SER A 278 -23.72 -3.09 7.40
C SER A 278 -23.83 -2.06 8.52
N SER A 279 -23.05 -2.19 9.59
CA SER A 279 -23.02 -1.26 10.72
C SER A 279 -22.41 0.12 10.39
N ILE A 280 -21.71 0.24 9.28
CA ILE A 280 -21.11 1.51 8.86
C ILE A 280 -22.21 2.47 8.39
N THR A 281 -22.25 3.65 8.95
CA THR A 281 -23.23 4.68 8.62
C THR A 281 -22.56 5.93 8.05
N PRO A 282 -23.28 6.78 7.30
CA PRO A 282 -22.77 8.09 6.91
C PRO A 282 -22.49 8.91 8.17
N ALA A 283 -21.24 9.30 8.38
CA ALA A 283 -20.79 10.09 9.53
C ALA A 283 -20.55 11.54 9.14
#